data_95019e84c22f68c44bf9fc436095d1d1
#
_entry.id   95019e84c22f68c44bf9fc436095d1d1
#
_cell.length_a   1.000
_cell.length_b   1.000
_cell.length_c   1.000
_cell.angle_alpha   90.00
_cell.angle_beta   90.00
_cell.angle_gamma   90.00
#
_symmetry.space_group_name_H-M   'P 1'
#
loop_
_entity.id
_entity.type
_entity.pdbx_description
1 polymer ?
#
loop_
_entity_poly.entity_id
_entity_poly.type
_entity_poly.pdbx_seq_one_letter_code
_entity_poly.pdbx_strand_id
1 'polypeptide(L)'
;MLFRSPAPDEVLTRIADYATKYSIHSKAAFETARYCLMDTLGCGFEALEYPACTKLMGPIVKGTMVPNGAKVPGTQFQLDPVQAAFNIGAMIRWLDFNDTWLAAEWGHPSDNLGGILAVSDFLSRNDKKLVVRDVLTAMIKAHEIQGVLALENSFNRVGLDHVVDRKSVV
;
A
#
# COMPACT_ATOMS: atom_id res chain seq x y z
N MET A 1 23.28 17.22 23.08
CA MET A 1 23.31 15.78 23.37
C MET A 1 22.68 15.08 22.18
N LEU A 2 23.49 14.44 21.30
CA LEU A 2 22.95 13.68 20.17
C LEU A 2 22.38 12.36 20.72
N PHE A 3 21.07 12.21 20.67
CA PHE A 3 20.42 10.91 20.93
C PHE A 3 20.89 9.93 19.86
N ARG A 4 21.80 9.04 20.19
CA ARG A 4 22.09 7.86 19.36
C ARG A 4 20.94 6.88 19.57
N SER A 5 20.13 6.70 18.54
CA SER A 5 19.19 5.58 18.50
C SER A 5 19.96 4.26 18.67
N PRO A 6 19.42 3.28 19.39
CA PRO A 6 20.01 1.94 19.42
C PRO A 6 20.11 1.39 17.98
N ALA A 7 21.00 0.43 17.76
CA ALA A 7 21.06 -0.27 16.48
C ALA A 7 19.68 -0.91 16.18
N PRO A 8 19.22 -0.88 14.93
CA PRO A 8 17.98 -1.56 14.56
C PRO A 8 18.11 -3.07 14.82
N ASP A 9 17.01 -3.71 15.15
CA ASP A 9 16.99 -5.15 15.35
C ASP A 9 17.21 -5.92 14.03
N GLU A 10 17.45 -7.23 14.14
CA GLU A 10 17.76 -8.06 12.98
C GLU A 10 16.57 -8.13 12.01
N VAL A 11 15.33 -8.17 12.50
CA VAL A 11 14.12 -8.26 11.67
C VAL A 11 14.00 -7.04 10.80
N LEU A 12 14.13 -5.83 11.38
CA LEU A 12 14.09 -4.57 10.64
C LEU A 12 15.20 -4.48 9.59
N THR A 13 16.41 -4.94 9.94
CA THR A 13 17.55 -4.96 9.01
C THR A 13 17.27 -5.90 7.82
N ARG A 14 16.73 -7.09 8.08
CA ARG A 14 16.37 -8.07 7.03
C ARG A 14 15.25 -7.57 6.12
N ILE A 15 14.22 -6.92 6.68
CA ILE A 15 13.15 -6.29 5.90
C ILE A 15 13.73 -5.20 5.00
N ALA A 16 14.57 -4.32 5.54
CA ALA A 16 15.20 -3.25 4.77
C ALA A 16 16.09 -3.80 3.64
N ASP A 17 16.87 -4.84 3.91
CA ASP A 17 17.71 -5.49 2.91
C ASP A 17 16.89 -6.17 1.82
N TYR A 18 15.84 -6.87 2.18
CA TYR A 18 14.91 -7.46 1.22
C TYR A 18 14.25 -6.38 0.35
N ALA A 19 13.70 -5.34 0.97
CA ALA A 19 13.01 -4.27 0.25
C ALA A 19 13.93 -3.53 -0.74
N THR A 20 15.20 -3.32 -0.40
CA THR A 20 16.12 -2.48 -1.19
C THR A 20 17.06 -3.25 -2.11
N LYS A 21 17.47 -4.48 -1.74
CA LYS A 21 18.53 -5.22 -2.43
C LYS A 21 18.03 -6.42 -3.23
N TYR A 22 16.91 -7.03 -2.82
CA TYR A 22 16.43 -8.24 -3.47
C TYR A 22 15.75 -7.96 -4.81
N SER A 23 16.08 -8.76 -5.83
CA SER A 23 15.47 -8.70 -7.16
C SER A 23 14.49 -9.85 -7.35
N ILE A 24 13.25 -9.54 -7.76
CA ILE A 24 12.21 -10.55 -7.99
C ILE A 24 12.32 -11.04 -9.44
N HIS A 25 12.44 -12.36 -9.62
CA HIS A 25 12.55 -13.00 -10.93
C HIS A 25 11.38 -13.92 -11.26
N SER A 26 10.52 -14.23 -10.28
CA SER A 26 9.40 -15.16 -10.48
C SER A 26 8.35 -14.59 -11.43
N LYS A 27 8.13 -15.26 -12.56
CA LYS A 27 7.07 -14.91 -13.51
C LYS A 27 5.69 -15.05 -12.86
N ALA A 28 5.48 -16.11 -12.08
CA ALA A 28 4.22 -16.36 -11.38
C ALA A 28 3.90 -15.22 -10.39
N ALA A 29 4.90 -14.72 -9.62
CA ALA A 29 4.70 -13.60 -8.72
C ALA A 29 4.22 -12.33 -9.46
N PHE A 30 4.83 -12.01 -10.60
CA PHE A 30 4.39 -10.87 -11.41
C PHE A 30 3.01 -11.05 -12.04
N GLU A 31 2.67 -12.27 -12.49
CA GLU A 31 1.32 -12.57 -12.98
C GLU A 31 0.27 -12.40 -11.88
N THR A 32 0.51 -12.97 -10.71
CA THR A 32 -0.40 -12.85 -9.56
C THR A 32 -0.53 -11.39 -9.12
N ALA A 33 0.58 -10.67 -8.99
CA ALA A 33 0.54 -9.24 -8.62
C ALA A 33 -0.24 -8.41 -9.64
N ARG A 34 -0.19 -8.75 -10.94
CA ARG A 34 -1.01 -8.09 -11.95
C ARG A 34 -2.51 -8.34 -11.74
N TYR A 35 -2.89 -9.56 -11.40
CA TYR A 35 -4.29 -9.87 -11.10
C TYR A 35 -4.75 -9.17 -9.81
N CYS A 36 -3.93 -9.18 -8.76
CA CYS A 36 -4.22 -8.43 -7.52
C CYS A 36 -4.36 -6.93 -7.80
N LEU A 37 -3.50 -6.34 -8.62
CA LEU A 37 -3.61 -4.93 -9.01
C LEU A 37 -4.93 -4.63 -9.72
N MET A 38 -5.33 -5.48 -10.68
CA MET A 38 -6.58 -5.31 -11.43
C MET A 38 -7.80 -5.44 -10.53
N ASP A 39 -7.83 -6.46 -9.67
CA ASP A 39 -8.88 -6.72 -8.69
C ASP A 39 -9.02 -5.55 -7.71
N THR A 40 -7.91 -5.13 -7.12
CA THR A 40 -7.87 -4.03 -6.15
C THR A 40 -8.32 -2.71 -6.74
N LEU A 41 -7.91 -2.40 -7.98
CA LEU A 41 -8.40 -1.20 -8.68
C LEU A 41 -9.88 -1.34 -9.02
N GLY A 42 -10.37 -2.52 -9.38
CA GLY A 42 -11.78 -2.80 -9.59
C GLY A 42 -12.61 -2.50 -8.34
N CYS A 43 -12.20 -3.03 -7.18
CA CYS A 43 -12.81 -2.72 -5.89
C CYS A 43 -12.83 -1.21 -5.62
N GLY A 44 -11.72 -0.53 -5.88
CA GLY A 44 -11.60 0.91 -5.70
C GLY A 44 -12.53 1.71 -6.61
N PHE A 45 -12.66 1.34 -7.87
CA PHE A 45 -13.56 2.04 -8.80
C PHE A 45 -15.03 1.81 -8.44
N GLU A 46 -15.41 0.60 -8.07
CA GLU A 46 -16.75 0.29 -7.59
C GLU A 46 -17.10 1.12 -6.34
N ALA A 47 -16.13 1.32 -5.44
CA ALA A 47 -16.32 2.13 -4.23
C ALA A 47 -16.71 3.59 -4.51
N LEU A 48 -16.39 4.13 -5.69
CA LEU A 48 -16.74 5.50 -6.09
C LEU A 48 -18.25 5.70 -6.29
N GLU A 49 -19.00 4.63 -6.48
CA GLU A 49 -20.48 4.68 -6.57
C GLU A 49 -21.13 4.92 -5.19
N TYR A 50 -20.37 4.83 -4.10
CA TYR A 50 -20.88 4.96 -2.75
C TYR A 50 -20.63 6.37 -2.17
N PRO A 51 -21.70 7.18 -1.96
CA PRO A 51 -21.55 8.55 -1.42
C PRO A 51 -20.86 8.59 -0.06
N ALA A 52 -20.98 7.56 0.76
CA ALA A 52 -20.31 7.49 2.05
C ALA A 52 -18.79 7.32 1.90
N CYS A 53 -18.31 6.59 0.89
CA CYS A 53 -16.91 6.49 0.53
C CYS A 53 -16.39 7.83 -0.02
N THR A 54 -17.07 8.38 -1.02
CA THR A 54 -16.60 9.60 -1.71
C THR A 54 -16.57 10.82 -0.79
N LYS A 55 -17.36 10.85 0.28
CA LYS A 55 -17.28 11.89 1.34
C LYS A 55 -15.94 11.91 2.09
N LEU A 56 -15.23 10.80 2.13
CA LEU A 56 -13.92 10.70 2.79
C LEU A 56 -12.80 11.21 1.88
N MET A 57 -13.08 11.38 0.59
CA MET A 57 -12.08 11.66 -0.43
C MET A 57 -11.90 13.16 -0.65
N GLY A 58 -10.75 13.47 -1.22
CA GLY A 58 -10.38 14.84 -1.57
C GLY A 58 -9.28 15.40 -0.69
N PRO A 59 -8.93 16.68 -0.90
CA PRO A 59 -7.97 17.38 -0.07
C PRO A 59 -8.56 17.73 1.31
N ILE A 60 -7.72 17.82 2.33
CA ILE A 60 -8.12 18.29 3.67
C ILE A 60 -8.74 19.71 3.59
N VAL A 61 -8.11 20.58 2.81
CA VAL A 61 -8.66 21.92 2.53
C VAL A 61 -9.34 21.89 1.17
N LYS A 62 -10.65 22.07 1.16
CA LYS A 62 -11.46 22.01 -0.06
C LYS A 62 -10.92 22.93 -1.17
N GLY A 63 -10.77 22.40 -2.36
CA GLY A 63 -10.27 23.12 -3.53
C GLY A 63 -8.75 23.13 -3.66
N THR A 64 -8.01 22.55 -2.71
CA THR A 64 -6.56 22.42 -2.85
C THR A 64 -6.20 21.45 -3.96
N MET A 65 -5.28 21.86 -4.82
CA MET A 65 -4.62 21.02 -5.81
C MET A 65 -3.12 21.17 -5.65
N VAL A 66 -2.40 20.05 -5.55
CA VAL A 66 -0.94 20.05 -5.39
C VAL A 66 -0.30 19.96 -6.78
N PRO A 67 0.48 20.96 -7.22
CA PRO A 67 1.20 20.88 -8.50
C PRO A 67 2.11 19.63 -8.53
N ASN A 68 2.03 18.85 -9.61
CA ASN A 68 2.73 17.57 -9.74
C ASN A 68 2.48 16.57 -8.60
N GLY A 69 1.38 16.73 -7.86
CA GLY A 69 0.95 15.80 -6.82
C GLY A 69 0.48 14.46 -7.40
N ALA A 70 0.30 13.49 -6.52
CA ALA A 70 -0.22 12.18 -6.89
C ALA A 70 -1.71 12.27 -7.26
N LYS A 71 -2.11 11.55 -8.30
CA LYS A 71 -3.52 11.43 -8.68
C LYS A 71 -4.21 10.30 -7.95
N VAL A 72 -5.45 10.54 -7.58
CA VAL A 72 -6.35 9.50 -7.07
C VAL A 72 -7.12 8.92 -8.25
N PRO A 73 -6.93 7.62 -8.58
CA PRO A 73 -7.57 6.97 -9.73
C PRO A 73 -9.10 7.15 -9.75
N GLY A 74 -9.66 7.36 -10.93
CA GLY A 74 -11.12 7.55 -11.08
C GLY A 74 -11.67 8.90 -10.62
N THR A 75 -10.83 9.81 -10.14
CA THR A 75 -11.22 11.14 -9.64
C THR A 75 -10.45 12.26 -10.31
N GLN A 76 -10.83 13.50 -9.99
CA GLN A 76 -10.09 14.70 -10.41
C GLN A 76 -9.06 15.16 -9.37
N PHE A 77 -8.91 14.43 -8.26
CA PHE A 77 -8.03 14.84 -7.19
C PHE A 77 -6.56 14.63 -7.55
N GLN A 78 -5.76 15.66 -7.29
CA GLN A 78 -4.31 15.68 -7.38
C GLN A 78 -3.77 16.26 -6.06
N LEU A 79 -3.19 15.40 -5.25
CA LEU A 79 -2.93 15.64 -3.83
C LEU A 79 -1.46 15.40 -3.49
N ASP A 80 -1.05 15.80 -2.29
CA ASP A 80 0.21 15.31 -1.74
C ASP A 80 0.19 13.77 -1.59
N PRO A 81 1.35 13.09 -1.55
CA PRO A 81 1.38 11.63 -1.53
C PRO A 81 0.68 11.00 -0.33
N VAL A 82 0.68 11.65 0.84
CA VAL A 82 0.06 11.12 2.06
C VAL A 82 -1.46 11.16 1.93
N GLN A 83 -2.00 12.29 1.51
CA GLN A 83 -3.44 12.44 1.30
C GLN A 83 -3.93 11.58 0.13
N ALA A 84 -3.14 11.44 -0.93
CA ALA A 84 -3.46 10.54 -2.04
C ALA A 84 -3.47 9.07 -1.58
N ALA A 85 -2.50 8.64 -0.77
CA ALA A 85 -2.45 7.30 -0.20
C ALA A 85 -3.69 7.01 0.66
N PHE A 86 -4.10 7.96 1.51
CA PHE A 86 -5.33 7.84 2.29
C PHE A 86 -6.56 7.67 1.39
N ASN A 87 -6.71 8.52 0.37
CA ASN A 87 -7.86 8.45 -0.55
C ASN A 87 -7.90 7.11 -1.31
N ILE A 88 -6.77 6.67 -1.86
CA ILE A 88 -6.67 5.40 -2.59
C ILE A 88 -6.94 4.22 -1.64
N GLY A 89 -6.37 4.25 -0.45
CA GLY A 89 -6.60 3.22 0.57
C GLY A 89 -8.08 3.15 0.99
N ALA A 90 -8.74 4.31 1.21
CA ALA A 90 -10.15 4.36 1.56
C ALA A 90 -11.04 3.73 0.49
N MET A 91 -10.81 4.05 -0.80
CA MET A 91 -11.61 3.46 -1.87
C MET A 91 -11.35 1.97 -2.06
N ILE A 92 -10.11 1.50 -1.92
CA ILE A 92 -9.76 0.08 -2.04
C ILE A 92 -10.44 -0.74 -0.94
N ARG A 93 -10.42 -0.24 0.29
CA ARG A 93 -10.96 -0.95 1.46
C ARG A 93 -12.45 -0.79 1.68
N TRP A 94 -13.11 0.10 0.95
CA TRP A 94 -14.50 0.42 1.20
C TRP A 94 -15.44 -0.78 1.22
N LEU A 95 -15.31 -1.67 0.24
CA LEU A 95 -16.19 -2.83 0.06
C LEU A 95 -15.74 -4.07 0.84
N ASP A 96 -14.52 -4.06 1.38
CA ASP A 96 -13.96 -5.15 2.21
C ASP A 96 -13.87 -6.51 1.49
N PHE A 97 -13.70 -6.53 0.18
CA PHE A 97 -13.54 -7.76 -0.60
C PHE A 97 -12.37 -7.75 -1.61
N ASN A 98 -11.39 -6.85 -1.40
CA ASN A 98 -10.08 -6.97 -2.03
C ASN A 98 -9.35 -8.22 -1.53
N ASP A 99 -8.21 -8.56 -2.14
CA ASP A 99 -7.47 -9.80 -1.87
C ASP A 99 -7.33 -10.14 -0.38
N THR A 100 -7.23 -11.43 -0.06
CA THR A 100 -7.07 -11.89 1.31
C THR A 100 -5.89 -12.85 1.41
N TRP A 101 -5.00 -12.60 2.38
CA TRP A 101 -3.97 -13.50 2.83
C TRP A 101 -4.46 -14.27 4.06
N LEU A 102 -4.43 -15.61 4.00
CA LEU A 102 -4.85 -16.49 5.10
C LEU A 102 -3.66 -17.25 5.65
N ALA A 103 -3.34 -17.03 6.93
CA ALA A 103 -2.25 -17.67 7.65
C ALA A 103 -2.57 -17.78 9.14
N ALA A 104 -1.59 -17.78 10.05
CA ALA A 104 -1.85 -17.69 11.50
C ALA A 104 -2.54 -16.36 11.86
N GLU A 105 -2.22 -15.30 11.12
CA GLU A 105 -3.02 -14.09 11.06
C GLU A 105 -3.49 -13.88 9.61
N TRP A 106 -4.57 -13.17 9.42
CA TRP A 106 -5.10 -12.86 8.09
C TRP A 106 -5.06 -11.34 7.81
N GLY A 107 -5.10 -10.98 6.56
CA GLY A 107 -5.06 -9.58 6.16
C GLY A 107 -5.33 -9.39 4.67
N HIS A 108 -5.27 -8.15 4.24
CA HIS A 108 -5.45 -7.75 2.83
C HIS A 108 -4.18 -7.05 2.33
N PRO A 109 -3.21 -7.77 1.77
CA PRO A 109 -1.93 -7.18 1.35
C PRO A 109 -2.07 -6.05 0.34
N SER A 110 -3.12 -6.04 -0.47
CA SER A 110 -3.41 -4.96 -1.41
C SER A 110 -3.77 -3.62 -0.73
N ASP A 111 -4.04 -3.60 0.57
CA ASP A 111 -4.19 -2.35 1.32
C ASP A 111 -2.95 -1.45 1.20
N ASN A 112 -1.78 -2.05 0.99
CA ASN A 112 -0.53 -1.33 0.76
C ASN A 112 -0.50 -0.58 -0.59
N LEU A 113 -1.40 -0.91 -1.52
CA LEU A 113 -1.43 -0.31 -2.85
C LEU A 113 -1.67 1.21 -2.80
N GLY A 114 -2.43 1.69 -1.80
CA GLY A 114 -2.66 3.12 -1.62
C GLY A 114 -1.36 3.92 -1.53
N GLY A 115 -0.46 3.51 -0.64
CA GLY A 115 0.86 4.12 -0.48
C GLY A 115 1.75 3.90 -1.71
N ILE A 116 1.78 2.68 -2.25
CA ILE A 116 2.60 2.33 -3.41
C ILE A 116 2.22 3.17 -4.63
N LEU A 117 0.94 3.29 -4.97
CA LEU A 117 0.48 4.08 -6.11
C LEU A 117 0.72 5.57 -5.91
N ALA A 118 0.37 6.11 -4.75
CA ALA A 118 0.54 7.53 -4.47
C ALA A 118 2.01 7.96 -4.59
N VAL A 119 2.93 7.20 -4.00
CA VAL A 119 4.37 7.49 -4.07
C VAL A 119 4.89 7.29 -5.49
N SER A 120 4.50 6.22 -6.19
CA SER A 120 4.95 5.94 -7.55
C SER A 120 4.50 7.02 -8.53
N ASP A 121 3.24 7.45 -8.46
CA ASP A 121 2.73 8.51 -9.34
C ASP A 121 3.38 9.85 -9.03
N PHE A 122 3.52 10.21 -7.74
CA PHE A 122 4.24 11.42 -7.32
C PHE A 122 5.67 11.45 -7.84
N LEU A 123 6.43 10.37 -7.66
CA LEU A 123 7.81 10.29 -8.14
C LEU A 123 7.88 10.35 -9.67
N SER A 124 6.95 9.71 -10.38
CA SER A 124 6.91 9.74 -11.85
C SER A 124 6.61 11.12 -12.40
N ARG A 125 5.90 11.96 -11.65
CA ARG A 125 5.61 13.36 -12.00
C ARG A 125 6.74 14.32 -11.61
N ASN A 126 7.66 13.88 -10.77
CA ASN A 126 8.76 14.66 -10.22
C ASN A 126 10.13 13.98 -10.51
N ASP A 127 10.44 13.79 -11.79
CA ASP A 127 11.74 13.41 -12.34
C ASP A 127 12.18 11.94 -12.25
N LYS A 128 11.37 11.01 -11.74
CA LYS A 128 11.66 9.57 -11.78
C LYS A 128 10.79 8.86 -12.78
N LYS A 129 11.39 8.25 -13.81
CA LYS A 129 10.66 7.34 -14.72
C LYS A 129 10.41 6.01 -14.03
N LEU A 130 9.22 5.84 -13.44
CA LEU A 130 8.72 4.56 -12.95
C LEU A 130 7.74 3.96 -13.96
N VAL A 131 7.74 2.64 -14.05
CA VAL A 131 6.83 1.87 -14.90
C VAL A 131 5.95 0.95 -14.06
N VAL A 132 4.89 0.43 -14.63
CA VAL A 132 3.97 -0.50 -13.92
C VAL A 132 4.71 -1.68 -13.27
N ARG A 133 5.81 -2.15 -13.88
CA ARG A 133 6.65 -3.20 -13.29
C ARG A 133 7.22 -2.82 -11.93
N ASP A 134 7.55 -1.56 -11.71
CA ASP A 134 8.07 -1.08 -10.42
C ASP A 134 6.97 -1.12 -9.35
N VAL A 135 5.74 -0.73 -9.72
CA VAL A 135 4.56 -0.86 -8.86
C VAL A 135 4.31 -2.32 -8.48
N LEU A 136 4.30 -3.22 -9.47
CA LEU A 136 4.14 -4.66 -9.22
C LEU A 136 5.26 -5.21 -8.32
N THR A 137 6.50 -4.77 -8.51
CA THR A 137 7.63 -5.16 -7.66
C THR A 137 7.41 -4.73 -6.21
N ALA A 138 6.95 -3.49 -6.01
CA ALA A 138 6.64 -2.99 -4.67
C ALA A 138 5.47 -3.76 -4.02
N MET A 139 4.42 -4.05 -4.78
CA MET A 139 3.29 -4.88 -4.33
C MET A 139 3.75 -6.27 -3.89
N ILE A 140 4.57 -6.95 -4.69
CA ILE A 140 5.09 -8.28 -4.35
C ILE A 140 5.89 -8.21 -3.05
N LYS A 141 6.79 -7.23 -2.92
CA LYS A 141 7.61 -7.08 -1.71
C LYS A 141 6.77 -6.79 -0.46
N ALA A 142 5.79 -5.90 -0.57
CA ALA A 142 4.87 -5.61 0.53
C ALA A 142 4.06 -6.86 0.93
N HIS A 143 3.55 -7.60 -0.04
CA HIS A 143 2.81 -8.84 0.17
C HIS A 143 3.67 -9.90 0.87
N GLU A 144 4.93 -10.10 0.44
CA GLU A 144 5.83 -11.06 1.06
C GLU A 144 6.23 -10.66 2.48
N ILE A 145 6.54 -9.38 2.72
CA ILE A 145 6.89 -8.90 4.07
C ILE A 145 5.71 -9.12 5.02
N GLN A 146 4.52 -8.66 4.65
CA GLN A 146 3.31 -8.84 5.45
C GLN A 146 2.98 -10.32 5.64
N GLY A 147 3.03 -11.10 4.55
CA GLY A 147 2.71 -12.52 4.57
C GLY A 147 3.67 -13.33 5.45
N VAL A 148 4.98 -13.07 5.39
CA VAL A 148 5.97 -13.75 6.25
C VAL A 148 5.74 -13.43 7.73
N LEU A 149 5.44 -12.17 8.06
CA LEU A 149 5.13 -11.79 9.45
C LEU A 149 3.86 -12.48 9.96
N ALA A 150 2.85 -12.64 9.11
CA ALA A 150 1.57 -13.26 9.44
C ALA A 150 1.58 -14.79 9.43
N LEU A 151 2.60 -15.45 8.86
CA LEU A 151 2.64 -16.92 8.72
C LEU A 151 2.53 -17.66 10.06
N GLU A 152 3.28 -17.21 11.06
CA GLU A 152 3.40 -17.89 12.36
C GLU A 152 3.00 -16.98 13.53
N ASN A 153 2.77 -15.69 13.27
CA ASN A 153 2.42 -14.71 14.29
C ASN A 153 0.94 -14.34 14.19
N SER A 154 0.28 -14.26 15.35
CA SER A 154 -1.07 -13.75 15.43
C SER A 154 -1.15 -12.65 16.48
N PHE A 155 -1.45 -11.43 16.05
CA PHE A 155 -1.61 -10.29 16.93
C PHE A 155 -2.84 -10.42 17.83
N ASN A 156 -3.88 -11.12 17.37
CA ASN A 156 -5.06 -11.44 18.17
C ASN A 156 -4.71 -12.24 19.44
N ARG A 157 -3.69 -13.09 19.39
CA ARG A 157 -3.24 -13.88 20.57
C ARG A 157 -2.64 -13.02 21.68
N VAL A 158 -2.20 -11.81 21.36
CA VAL A 158 -1.63 -10.84 22.32
C VAL A 158 -2.56 -9.65 22.55
N GLY A 159 -3.83 -9.76 22.15
CA GLY A 159 -4.86 -8.75 22.37
C GLY A 159 -4.81 -7.55 21.45
N LEU A 160 -4.08 -7.65 20.32
CA LEU A 160 -4.03 -6.64 19.28
C LEU A 160 -4.93 -7.03 18.11
N ASP A 161 -5.42 -6.05 17.38
CA ASP A 161 -6.19 -6.29 16.16
C ASP A 161 -5.27 -6.79 15.03
N HIS A 162 -5.77 -7.68 14.18
CA HIS A 162 -5.05 -8.19 13.00
C HIS A 162 -4.58 -7.10 12.03
N VAL A 163 -5.19 -5.92 12.06
CA VAL A 163 -4.80 -4.79 11.21
C VAL A 163 -3.50 -4.08 11.65
N VAL A 164 -2.91 -4.49 12.77
CA VAL A 164 -1.66 -3.88 13.27
C VAL A 164 -0.51 -4.08 12.29
N ASP A 165 -0.42 -5.23 11.63
CA ASP A 165 0.61 -5.55 10.66
C ASP A 165 0.56 -4.68 9.39
N ARG A 166 -0.62 -4.19 9.02
CA ARG A 166 -0.80 -3.31 7.84
C ARG A 166 -0.13 -1.95 8.00
N LYS A 167 -0.04 -1.45 9.23
CA LYS A 167 0.55 -0.13 9.51
C LYS A 167 2.08 -0.16 9.57
N SER A 168 2.67 -1.32 9.74
CA SER A 168 4.13 -1.46 9.87
C SER A 168 4.86 -1.50 8.53
N VAL A 169 4.17 -1.69 7.42
CA VAL A 169 4.76 -1.78 6.07
C VAL A 169 4.75 -0.43 5.34
N VAL A 170 3.97 0.52 5.79
CA VAL A 170 3.87 1.88 5.26
C VAL A 170 4.83 2.82 6.01
#